data_b73a7b1c751c3d2437086accc2962b87
#
_entry.id   b73a7b1c751c3d2437086accc2962b87
#
_cell.length_a   1.000
_cell.length_b   1.000
_cell.length_c   1.000
_cell.angle_alpha   90.00
_cell.angle_beta   90.00
_cell.angle_gamma   90.00
#
_symmetry.space_group_name_H-M   'P 1'
#
loop_
_entity.id
_entity.type
_entity.pdbx_description
1 polymer ?
#
loop_
_entity_poly.entity_id
_entity_poly.type
_entity_poly.pdbx_seq_one_letter_code
_entity_poly.pdbx_strand_id
1 'polypeptide(L)'
;MNLTRLYSGLYNQTLICGRVQTPTVNLIVQRQKDITGFIPQTYYNVIADLTSFEARTKVDTKEKAQEIADRCTGKDAYVTLVKQEEKRENPPALYDLTTLQRDANRLLGYSAQQTLTLLQSLYEARYATYPRTDSRYLTADMASSTRSLIDGLIEKEILSPETSKGYNVNSVNVEQVINDSKVSDHHAVIPTQTLTKDAYNGLPTAEKNIITLIIYRLLTAVYSPYE
;
A
#
# COMPACT_ATOMS: atom_id res chain seq x y z
N MET A 1 -5.30 34.65 15.98
CA MET A 1 -6.70 35.11 15.73
C MET A 1 -7.54 33.89 15.37
N ASN A 2 -8.72 33.76 15.90
CA ASN A 2 -9.59 32.60 15.62
C ASN A 2 -10.32 32.84 14.28
N LEU A 3 -9.90 32.16 13.21
CA LEU A 3 -10.50 32.28 11.88
C LEU A 3 -12.00 31.96 11.88
N THR A 4 -12.45 31.04 12.71
CA THR A 4 -13.87 30.74 12.90
C THR A 4 -14.66 32.00 13.28
N ARG A 5 -14.15 32.78 14.25
CA ARG A 5 -14.80 34.03 14.67
C ARG A 5 -14.82 35.07 13.56
N LEU A 6 -13.69 35.24 12.85
CA LEU A 6 -13.58 36.21 11.78
C LEU A 6 -14.58 35.92 10.66
N TYR A 7 -14.57 34.70 10.14
CA TYR A 7 -15.44 34.35 9.01
C TYR A 7 -16.91 34.25 9.42
N SER A 8 -17.21 33.75 10.64
CA SER A 8 -18.58 33.75 11.13
C SER A 8 -19.15 35.15 11.29
N GLY A 9 -18.34 36.12 11.71
CA GLY A 9 -18.75 37.55 11.76
C GLY A 9 -18.92 38.19 10.39
N LEU A 10 -18.01 37.91 9.43
CA LEU A 10 -18.08 38.47 8.08
C LEU A 10 -19.31 37.95 7.30
N TYR A 11 -19.69 36.72 7.47
CA TYR A 11 -20.77 36.09 6.70
C TYR A 11 -22.08 35.93 7.52
N ASN A 12 -22.10 36.44 8.74
CA ASN A 12 -23.23 36.36 9.67
C ASN A 12 -23.84 34.93 9.78
N GLN A 13 -22.97 33.94 9.77
CA GLN A 13 -23.35 32.55 9.96
C GLN A 13 -22.19 31.75 10.59
N THR A 14 -22.50 30.65 11.30
CA THR A 14 -21.47 29.82 11.93
C THR A 14 -20.62 29.13 10.88
N LEU A 15 -19.36 29.57 10.71
CA LEU A 15 -18.38 28.96 9.82
C LEU A 15 -17.22 28.44 10.64
N ILE A 16 -17.12 27.11 10.75
CA ILE A 16 -16.09 26.43 11.53
C ILE A 16 -14.83 26.26 10.68
N CYS A 17 -13.73 26.91 11.09
CA CYS A 17 -12.41 26.74 10.49
C CYS A 17 -11.57 25.85 11.39
N GLY A 18 -11.10 24.74 10.86
CA GLY A 18 -10.26 23.77 11.57
C GLY A 18 -8.97 23.44 10.82
N ARG A 19 -7.91 23.06 11.56
CA ARG A 19 -6.60 22.70 10.98
C ARG A 19 -6.64 21.48 10.07
N VAL A 20 -7.60 20.59 10.26
CA VAL A 20 -7.80 19.37 9.45
C VAL A 20 -9.03 19.53 8.56
N GLN A 21 -10.18 19.93 9.13
CA GLN A 21 -11.45 20.02 8.41
C GLN A 21 -11.38 20.95 7.20
N THR A 22 -10.86 22.16 7.37
CA THR A 22 -10.80 23.16 6.28
C THR A 22 -9.92 22.71 5.11
N PRO A 23 -8.68 22.23 5.31
CA PRO A 23 -7.89 21.64 4.22
C PRO A 23 -8.57 20.45 3.55
N THR A 24 -9.21 19.57 4.31
CA THR A 24 -9.92 18.42 3.75
C THR A 24 -11.08 18.83 2.85
N VAL A 25 -11.90 19.81 3.29
CA VAL A 25 -12.97 20.38 2.46
C VAL A 25 -12.40 21.04 1.22
N ASN A 26 -11.28 21.77 1.34
CA ASN A 26 -10.62 22.38 0.17
C ASN A 26 -10.18 21.35 -0.86
N LEU A 27 -9.63 20.19 -0.45
CA LEU A 27 -9.27 19.10 -1.37
C LEU A 27 -10.49 18.56 -2.11
N ILE A 28 -11.62 18.39 -1.42
CA ILE A 28 -12.87 17.93 -2.03
C ILE A 28 -13.39 18.97 -3.05
N VAL A 29 -13.40 20.24 -2.66
CA VAL A 29 -13.84 21.35 -3.55
C VAL A 29 -12.92 21.46 -4.78
N GLN A 30 -11.60 21.34 -4.59
CA GLN A 30 -10.66 21.37 -5.72
C GLN A 30 -10.91 20.19 -6.66
N ARG A 31 -11.08 18.98 -6.12
CA ARG A 31 -11.43 17.82 -6.93
C ARG A 31 -12.76 17.98 -7.69
N GLN A 32 -13.76 18.58 -7.05
CA GLN A 32 -15.03 18.88 -7.71
C GLN A 32 -14.86 19.89 -8.86
N LYS A 33 -14.01 20.91 -8.69
CA LYS A 33 -13.67 21.85 -9.77
C LYS A 33 -12.97 21.17 -10.92
N ASP A 34 -12.02 20.25 -10.63
CA ASP A 34 -11.32 19.49 -11.66
C ASP A 34 -12.28 18.61 -12.46
N ILE A 35 -13.27 18.01 -11.79
CA ILE A 35 -14.31 17.18 -12.44
C ILE A 35 -15.23 18.03 -13.30
N THR A 36 -15.73 19.16 -12.78
CA THR A 36 -16.64 20.05 -13.53
C THR A 36 -15.96 20.78 -14.67
N GLY A 37 -14.67 21.10 -14.51
CA GLY A 37 -13.85 21.74 -15.54
C GLY A 37 -13.19 20.75 -16.51
N PHE A 38 -13.42 19.46 -16.36
CA PHE A 38 -12.78 18.46 -17.20
C PHE A 38 -13.27 18.56 -18.65
N ILE A 39 -12.35 18.78 -19.56
CA ILE A 39 -12.61 18.79 -21.01
C ILE A 39 -12.10 17.45 -21.58
N PRO A 40 -13.00 16.56 -22.02
CA PRO A 40 -12.62 15.31 -22.66
C PRO A 40 -11.79 15.57 -23.92
N GLN A 41 -10.68 14.84 -24.06
CA GLN A 41 -9.88 14.84 -25.28
C GLN A 41 -10.07 13.52 -26.02
N THR A 42 -10.52 13.59 -27.25
CA THR A 42 -10.65 12.42 -28.12
C THR A 42 -9.28 12.05 -28.68
N TYR A 43 -8.97 10.78 -28.68
CA TYR A 43 -7.79 10.22 -29.34
C TYR A 43 -8.18 8.95 -30.09
N TYR A 44 -7.36 8.52 -30.99
CA TYR A 44 -7.61 7.35 -31.82
C TYR A 44 -6.46 6.34 -31.62
N ASN A 45 -6.82 5.09 -31.44
CA ASN A 45 -5.86 3.97 -31.44
C ASN A 45 -5.91 3.29 -32.80
N VAL A 46 -4.77 3.23 -33.45
CA VAL A 46 -4.60 2.36 -34.64
C VAL A 46 -4.04 1.05 -34.13
N ILE A 47 -4.73 -0.04 -34.45
CA ILE A 47 -4.36 -1.39 -34.02
C ILE A 47 -4.08 -2.21 -35.27
N ALA A 48 -2.85 -2.74 -35.35
CA ALA A 48 -2.50 -3.74 -36.36
C ALA A 48 -2.54 -5.12 -35.70
N ASP A 49 -3.43 -5.97 -36.17
CA ASP A 49 -3.52 -7.37 -35.76
C ASP A 49 -2.52 -8.18 -36.60
N LEU A 50 -1.46 -8.65 -35.95
CA LEU A 50 -0.44 -9.48 -36.53
C LEU A 50 -0.60 -10.90 -35.93
N THR A 51 -0.48 -11.91 -36.72
CA THR A 51 -0.79 -13.31 -36.36
C THR A 51 -0.40 -13.77 -34.95
N SER A 52 0.65 -13.19 -34.36
CA SER A 52 1.21 -13.58 -33.07
C SER A 52 1.01 -12.53 -31.98
N PHE A 53 0.73 -11.27 -32.31
CA PHE A 53 0.59 -10.16 -31.37
C PHE A 53 -0.08 -8.97 -32.04
N GLU A 54 -0.57 -8.04 -31.23
CA GLU A 54 -1.10 -6.75 -31.68
C GLU A 54 -0.06 -5.63 -31.53
N ALA A 55 0.09 -4.82 -32.56
CA ALA A 55 0.81 -3.56 -32.48
C ALA A 55 -0.16 -2.39 -32.36
N ARG A 56 0.12 -1.41 -31.47
CA ARG A 56 -0.78 -0.28 -31.22
C ARG A 56 -0.02 1.03 -31.28
N THR A 57 -0.64 2.03 -31.89
CA THR A 57 -0.19 3.42 -31.79
C THR A 57 -1.36 4.35 -31.51
N LYS A 58 -1.10 5.41 -30.74
CA LYS A 58 -2.10 6.41 -30.34
C LYS A 58 -1.85 7.70 -31.15
N VAL A 59 -2.90 8.28 -31.70
CA VAL A 59 -2.86 9.55 -32.43
C VAL A 59 -4.02 10.45 -32.03
N ASP A 60 -3.87 11.76 -32.25
CA ASP A 60 -4.79 12.77 -31.73
C ASP A 60 -5.93 13.07 -32.72
N THR A 61 -5.81 12.70 -34.01
CA THR A 61 -6.82 12.99 -35.03
C THR A 61 -7.21 11.73 -35.81
N LYS A 62 -8.46 11.74 -36.29
CA LYS A 62 -9.01 10.66 -37.10
C LYS A 62 -8.30 10.51 -38.43
N GLU A 63 -7.94 11.63 -39.05
CA GLU A 63 -7.25 11.67 -40.33
C GLU A 63 -5.88 10.97 -40.26
N LYS A 64 -5.12 11.29 -39.21
CA LYS A 64 -3.83 10.59 -38.97
C LYS A 64 -4.01 9.10 -38.70
N ALA A 65 -5.07 8.74 -37.94
CA ALA A 65 -5.35 7.32 -37.69
C ALA A 65 -5.65 6.59 -39.00
N GLN A 66 -6.45 7.18 -39.87
CA GLN A 66 -6.81 6.60 -41.17
C GLN A 66 -5.60 6.51 -42.10
N GLU A 67 -4.79 7.58 -42.16
CA GLU A 67 -3.57 7.59 -42.97
C GLU A 67 -2.62 6.44 -42.58
N ILE A 68 -2.41 6.21 -41.26
CA ILE A 68 -1.57 5.10 -40.79
C ILE A 68 -2.18 3.75 -41.14
N ALA A 69 -3.50 3.59 -40.92
CA ALA A 69 -4.19 2.36 -41.25
C ALA A 69 -4.06 2.01 -42.75
N ASP A 70 -4.31 2.99 -43.64
CA ASP A 70 -4.24 2.80 -45.09
C ASP A 70 -2.78 2.48 -45.55
N ARG A 71 -1.79 3.10 -44.92
CA ARG A 71 -0.36 2.82 -45.22
C ARG A 71 0.08 1.44 -44.77
N CYS A 72 -0.49 0.89 -43.69
CA CYS A 72 -0.07 -0.38 -43.12
C CYS A 72 -0.89 -1.58 -43.63
N THR A 73 -2.12 -1.35 -44.12
CA THR A 73 -3.00 -2.44 -44.58
C THR A 73 -2.36 -3.23 -45.75
N GLY A 74 -2.31 -4.54 -45.57
CA GLY A 74 -1.80 -5.47 -46.61
C GLY A 74 -0.27 -5.41 -46.80
N LYS A 75 0.49 -4.83 -45.87
CA LYS A 75 1.95 -4.77 -45.91
C LYS A 75 2.58 -5.61 -44.80
N ASP A 76 3.79 -6.03 -45.02
CA ASP A 76 4.59 -6.76 -44.05
C ASP A 76 5.03 -5.83 -42.90
N ALA A 77 5.04 -6.36 -41.69
CA ALA A 77 5.56 -5.69 -40.51
C ALA A 77 6.91 -6.28 -40.09
N TYR A 78 7.86 -5.43 -39.78
CA TYR A 78 9.19 -5.82 -39.35
C TYR A 78 9.45 -5.33 -37.91
N VAL A 79 9.90 -6.24 -37.04
CA VAL A 79 10.37 -5.88 -35.70
C VAL A 79 11.78 -5.28 -35.83
N THR A 80 11.91 -3.99 -35.59
CA THR A 80 13.18 -3.27 -35.73
C THR A 80 13.99 -3.23 -34.43
N LEU A 81 13.33 -3.42 -33.29
CA LEU A 81 13.97 -3.38 -31.96
C LEU A 81 13.19 -4.24 -31.00
N VAL A 82 13.89 -5.12 -30.29
CA VAL A 82 13.39 -5.85 -29.13
C VAL A 82 14.19 -5.38 -27.91
N LYS A 83 13.49 -4.86 -26.91
CA LYS A 83 14.10 -4.53 -25.61
C LYS A 83 13.61 -5.54 -24.59
N GLN A 84 14.53 -6.15 -23.89
CA GLN A 84 14.26 -6.97 -22.73
C GLN A 84 14.81 -6.23 -21.52
N GLU A 85 13.97 -5.96 -20.54
CA GLU A 85 14.35 -5.29 -19.29
C GLU A 85 14.01 -6.23 -18.14
N GLU A 86 14.99 -6.51 -17.30
CA GLU A 86 14.71 -7.13 -16.00
C GLU A 86 14.05 -6.10 -15.10
N LYS A 87 12.88 -6.42 -14.61
CA LYS A 87 12.19 -5.61 -13.60
C LYS A 87 12.27 -6.31 -12.25
N ARG A 88 12.85 -5.61 -11.29
CA ARG A 88 12.83 -6.05 -9.90
C ARG A 88 11.77 -5.28 -9.14
N GLU A 89 10.83 -5.99 -8.55
CA GLU A 89 9.83 -5.40 -7.68
C GLU A 89 10.25 -5.61 -6.22
N ASN A 90 10.53 -4.50 -5.54
CA ASN A 90 10.91 -4.55 -4.13
C ASN A 90 9.72 -4.97 -3.26
N PRO A 91 9.95 -5.72 -2.18
CA PRO A 91 8.92 -6.02 -1.21
C PRO A 91 8.28 -4.76 -0.64
N PRO A 92 7.00 -4.81 -0.25
CA PRO A 92 6.35 -3.67 0.38
C PRO A 92 7.01 -3.38 1.74
N ALA A 93 7.17 -2.10 2.10
CA ALA A 93 7.63 -1.72 3.43
C ALA A 93 6.64 -2.16 4.52
N LEU A 94 7.07 -2.18 5.78
CA LEU A 94 6.24 -2.52 6.94
C LEU A 94 5.00 -1.63 7.04
N TYR A 95 4.08 -1.96 7.93
CA TYR A 95 2.89 -1.16 8.16
C TYR A 95 3.15 0.03 9.09
N ASP A 96 2.69 1.20 8.68
CA ASP A 96 2.19 2.25 9.55
C ASP A 96 0.68 2.08 9.75
N LEU A 97 0.06 2.91 10.60
CA LEU A 97 -1.38 2.84 10.83
C LEU A 97 -2.19 3.03 9.53
N THR A 98 -1.83 4.02 8.73
CA THR A 98 -2.58 4.38 7.51
C THR A 98 -2.55 3.28 6.46
N THR A 99 -1.39 2.68 6.23
CA THR A 99 -1.27 1.58 5.25
C THR A 99 -1.95 0.30 5.72
N LEU A 100 -1.91 0.01 7.04
CA LEU A 100 -2.69 -1.11 7.60
C LEU A 100 -4.20 -0.88 7.44
N GLN A 101 -4.69 0.34 7.74
CA GLN A 101 -6.10 0.69 7.56
C GLN A 101 -6.55 0.54 6.09
N ARG A 102 -5.73 0.95 5.14
CA ARG A 102 -6.02 0.79 3.70
C ARG A 102 -6.11 -0.67 3.29
N ASP A 103 -5.17 -1.49 3.72
CA ASP A 103 -5.16 -2.91 3.37
C ASP A 103 -6.27 -3.68 4.10
N ALA A 104 -6.55 -3.38 5.37
CA ALA A 104 -7.67 -3.94 6.11
C ALA A 104 -9.03 -3.58 5.46
N ASN A 105 -9.18 -2.36 4.97
CA ASN A 105 -10.37 -1.97 4.23
C ASN A 105 -10.49 -2.71 2.90
N ARG A 106 -9.41 -2.74 2.11
CA ARG A 106 -9.39 -3.38 0.80
C ARG A 106 -9.63 -4.89 0.85
N LEU A 107 -9.02 -5.57 1.83
CA LEU A 107 -9.01 -7.04 1.90
C LEU A 107 -10.13 -7.60 2.79
N LEU A 108 -10.54 -6.86 3.81
CA LEU A 108 -11.45 -7.34 4.87
C LEU A 108 -12.72 -6.48 5.01
N GLY A 109 -12.79 -5.33 4.31
CA GLY A 109 -13.92 -4.40 4.43
C GLY A 109 -13.97 -3.61 5.75
N TYR A 110 -12.91 -3.63 6.56
CA TYR A 110 -12.90 -2.93 7.84
C TYR A 110 -12.75 -1.41 7.65
N SER A 111 -13.49 -0.64 8.46
CA SER A 111 -13.30 0.81 8.49
C SER A 111 -11.97 1.18 9.16
N ALA A 112 -11.49 2.40 8.91
CA ALA A 112 -10.28 2.91 9.55
C ALA A 112 -10.39 2.92 11.09
N GLN A 113 -11.56 3.31 11.62
CA GLN A 113 -11.81 3.30 13.06
C GLN A 113 -11.82 1.88 13.63
N GLN A 114 -12.47 0.95 12.96
CA GLN A 114 -12.50 -0.46 13.37
C GLN A 114 -11.11 -1.07 13.39
N THR A 115 -10.30 -0.84 12.34
CA THR A 115 -8.91 -1.29 12.27
C THR A 115 -8.06 -0.74 13.41
N LEU A 116 -8.20 0.56 13.72
CA LEU A 116 -7.49 1.18 14.85
C LEU A 116 -7.91 0.56 16.19
N THR A 117 -9.22 0.32 16.41
CA THR A 117 -9.71 -0.28 17.66
C THR A 117 -9.16 -1.70 17.84
N LEU A 118 -9.19 -2.53 16.80
CA LEU A 118 -8.64 -3.89 16.82
C LEU A 118 -7.12 -3.90 17.06
N LEU A 119 -6.39 -3.01 16.37
CA LEU A 119 -4.95 -2.88 16.58
C LEU A 119 -4.61 -2.38 17.98
N GLN A 120 -5.41 -1.48 18.55
CA GLN A 120 -5.24 -1.00 19.92
C GLN A 120 -5.41 -2.15 20.93
N SER A 121 -6.42 -3.01 20.75
CA SER A 121 -6.64 -4.21 21.57
C SER A 121 -5.45 -5.16 21.49
N LEU A 122 -4.93 -5.42 20.29
CA LEU A 122 -3.73 -6.26 20.09
C LEU A 122 -2.48 -5.66 20.76
N TYR A 123 -2.31 -4.34 20.74
CA TYR A 123 -1.24 -3.64 21.43
C TYR A 123 -1.36 -3.77 22.96
N GLU A 124 -2.55 -3.55 23.52
CA GLU A 124 -2.83 -3.67 24.96
C GLU A 124 -2.62 -5.10 25.46
N ALA A 125 -2.94 -6.09 24.62
CA ALA A 125 -2.61 -7.50 24.87
C ALA A 125 -1.12 -7.84 24.63
N ARG A 126 -0.30 -6.88 24.19
CA ARG A 126 1.11 -7.02 23.87
C ARG A 126 1.42 -7.95 22.68
N TYR A 127 0.49 -8.12 21.75
CA TYR A 127 0.68 -8.94 20.54
C TYR A 127 1.16 -8.14 19.33
N ALA A 128 0.98 -6.83 19.36
CA ALA A 128 1.50 -5.91 18.33
C ALA A 128 2.20 -4.71 18.98
N THR A 129 3.04 -4.01 18.22
CA THR A 129 3.68 -2.76 18.65
C THR A 129 2.72 -1.58 18.58
N TYR A 130 3.19 -0.39 18.97
CA TYR A 130 2.34 0.79 19.13
C TYR A 130 1.56 1.14 17.85
N PRO A 131 0.23 1.33 17.94
CA PRO A 131 -0.63 1.44 16.76
C PRO A 131 -0.54 2.77 16.01
N ARG A 132 -0.26 3.88 16.71
CA ARG A 132 -0.28 5.22 16.12
C ARG A 132 1.11 5.66 15.69
N THR A 133 1.65 5.03 14.68
CA THR A 133 2.92 5.36 14.06
C THR A 133 2.72 5.74 12.60
N ASP A 134 3.55 6.63 12.11
CA ASP A 134 3.70 7.01 10.71
C ASP A 134 4.95 6.38 10.06
N SER A 135 5.78 5.72 10.87
CA SER A 135 6.95 5.02 10.38
C SER A 135 6.60 3.66 9.78
N ARG A 136 7.32 3.30 8.73
CA ARG A 136 7.27 2.00 8.04
C ARG A 136 8.60 1.26 8.12
N TYR A 137 9.45 1.67 9.07
CA TYR A 137 10.80 1.16 9.28
C TYR A 137 11.03 0.84 10.76
N LEU A 138 12.06 0.04 11.00
CA LEU A 138 12.57 -0.30 12.33
C LEU A 138 13.91 0.40 12.55
N THR A 139 14.36 0.46 13.79
CA THR A 139 15.68 0.99 14.18
C THR A 139 16.74 -0.10 14.14
N ALA A 140 18.02 0.29 14.02
CA ALA A 140 19.14 -0.64 13.89
C ALA A 140 19.29 -1.60 15.08
N ASP A 141 18.98 -1.15 16.29
CA ASP A 141 18.98 -1.97 17.50
C ASP A 141 17.93 -3.08 17.49
N MET A 142 16.89 -2.96 16.65
CA MET A 142 15.84 -3.96 16.51
C MET A 142 16.21 -5.10 15.53
N ALA A 143 17.28 -5.01 14.76
CA ALA A 143 17.60 -5.97 13.71
C ALA A 143 17.69 -7.42 14.24
N SER A 144 18.43 -7.64 15.32
CA SER A 144 18.60 -8.96 15.93
C SER A 144 17.30 -9.50 16.52
N SER A 145 16.55 -8.67 17.25
CA SER A 145 15.27 -9.07 17.85
C SER A 145 14.19 -9.36 16.80
N THR A 146 14.20 -8.62 15.69
CA THR A 146 13.30 -8.86 14.55
C THR A 146 13.64 -10.18 13.86
N ARG A 147 14.91 -10.51 13.67
CA ARG A 147 15.31 -11.82 13.15
C ARG A 147 14.79 -12.95 14.02
N SER A 148 15.03 -12.89 15.33
CA SER A 148 14.53 -13.89 16.29
C SER A 148 12.99 -13.97 16.32
N LEU A 149 12.30 -12.85 16.13
CA LEU A 149 10.84 -12.82 16.01
C LEU A 149 10.37 -13.60 14.78
N ILE A 150 10.98 -13.38 13.61
CA ILE A 150 10.63 -14.05 12.36
C ILE A 150 10.85 -15.56 12.49
N ASP A 151 12.01 -15.97 13.00
CA ASP A 151 12.33 -17.38 13.22
C ASP A 151 11.29 -18.02 14.15
N GLY A 152 10.93 -17.34 15.26
CA GLY A 152 9.91 -17.83 16.19
C GLY A 152 8.49 -17.88 15.59
N LEU A 153 8.11 -16.96 14.69
CA LEU A 153 6.81 -17.01 14.00
C LEU A 153 6.71 -18.21 13.06
N ILE A 154 7.81 -18.58 12.41
CA ILE A 154 7.89 -19.71 11.48
C ILE A 154 7.96 -21.03 12.24
N GLU A 155 8.86 -21.16 13.22
CA GLU A 155 9.05 -22.38 14.03
C GLU A 155 7.79 -22.78 14.80
N LYS A 156 7.08 -21.81 15.38
CA LYS A 156 5.82 -22.05 16.11
C LYS A 156 4.62 -22.26 15.20
N GLU A 157 4.81 -22.19 13.89
CA GLU A 157 3.72 -22.30 12.92
C GLU A 157 2.51 -21.43 13.29
N ILE A 158 2.77 -20.15 13.64
CA ILE A 158 1.71 -19.20 14.04
C ILE A 158 0.66 -19.06 12.94
N LEU A 159 1.10 -19.05 11.69
CA LEU A 159 0.23 -19.15 10.51
C LEU A 159 -0.02 -20.62 10.14
N SER A 160 -0.39 -20.89 8.89
CA SER A 160 -0.59 -22.28 8.47
C SER A 160 0.74 -23.01 8.29
N PRO A 161 0.76 -24.35 8.48
CA PRO A 161 1.95 -25.16 8.21
C PRO A 161 2.46 -25.01 6.77
N GLU A 162 1.58 -24.78 5.80
CA GLU A 162 1.93 -24.58 4.41
C GLU A 162 2.72 -23.27 4.22
N THR A 163 2.31 -22.19 4.90
CA THR A 163 3.03 -20.92 4.89
C THR A 163 4.41 -21.08 5.51
N SER A 164 4.50 -21.73 6.65
CA SER A 164 5.77 -21.96 7.35
C SER A 164 6.74 -22.81 6.53
N LYS A 165 6.27 -23.89 5.90
CA LYS A 165 7.10 -24.79 5.06
C LYS A 165 7.56 -24.12 3.76
N GLY A 166 6.75 -23.26 3.17
CA GLY A 166 7.08 -22.53 1.94
C GLY A 166 8.00 -21.32 2.14
N TYR A 167 8.21 -20.89 3.39
CA TYR A 167 9.01 -19.71 3.70
C TYR A 167 10.49 -20.08 3.88
N ASN A 168 11.35 -19.53 3.00
CA ASN A 168 12.79 -19.77 3.08
C ASN A 168 13.46 -18.75 4.01
N VAL A 169 13.74 -19.15 5.25
CA VAL A 169 14.40 -18.29 6.26
C VAL A 169 15.81 -17.83 5.85
N ASN A 170 16.48 -18.52 4.93
CA ASN A 170 17.78 -18.10 4.41
C ASN A 170 17.69 -16.90 3.44
N SER A 171 16.49 -16.64 2.91
CA SER A 171 16.23 -15.48 2.03
C SER A 171 15.80 -14.22 2.81
N VAL A 172 15.81 -14.27 4.14
CA VAL A 172 15.41 -13.16 5.01
C VAL A 172 16.53 -12.13 5.09
N ASN A 173 16.23 -10.90 4.70
CA ASN A 173 17.11 -9.75 4.85
C ASN A 173 16.40 -8.67 5.69
N VAL A 174 16.67 -8.64 7.00
CA VAL A 174 16.08 -7.68 7.93
C VAL A 174 16.58 -6.25 7.66
N GLU A 175 17.78 -6.09 7.12
CA GLU A 175 18.38 -4.76 6.86
C GLU A 175 17.55 -3.89 5.92
N GLN A 176 16.77 -4.49 5.02
CA GLN A 176 15.94 -3.71 4.09
C GLN A 176 14.74 -3.00 4.76
N VAL A 177 14.40 -3.37 5.99
CA VAL A 177 13.36 -2.70 6.79
C VAL A 177 13.94 -1.82 7.90
N ILE A 178 15.27 -1.72 8.02
CA ILE A 178 15.97 -0.89 8.98
C ILE A 178 16.27 0.48 8.39
N ASN A 179 15.84 1.55 9.07
CA ASN A 179 16.21 2.91 8.69
C ASN A 179 15.93 3.89 9.84
N ASP A 180 16.95 4.16 10.66
CA ASP A 180 16.85 5.06 11.81
C ASP A 180 16.38 6.47 11.43
N SER A 181 16.77 6.98 10.26
CA SER A 181 16.40 8.33 9.83
C SER A 181 14.91 8.48 9.49
N LYS A 182 14.20 7.37 9.31
CA LYS A 182 12.76 7.30 9.01
C LYS A 182 11.91 6.81 10.18
N VAL A 183 12.52 6.67 11.35
CA VAL A 183 11.82 6.41 12.62
C VAL A 183 11.91 7.66 13.47
N SER A 184 10.77 8.27 13.77
CA SER A 184 10.68 9.44 14.66
C SER A 184 10.46 9.00 16.11
N ASP A 185 9.21 9.02 16.55
CA ASP A 185 8.84 8.66 17.92
C ASP A 185 8.59 7.16 18.09
N HIS A 186 8.06 6.52 17.06
CA HIS A 186 7.67 5.09 17.05
C HIS A 186 8.07 4.43 15.72
N HIS A 187 8.54 3.20 15.82
CA HIS A 187 8.82 2.35 14.66
C HIS A 187 7.53 1.76 14.06
N ALA A 188 7.67 1.05 12.93
CA ALA A 188 6.56 0.39 12.23
C ALA A 188 5.79 -0.59 13.12
N VAL A 189 4.53 -0.88 12.71
CA VAL A 189 3.70 -1.89 13.34
C VAL A 189 4.20 -3.28 12.96
N ILE A 190 4.63 -4.05 13.96
CA ILE A 190 5.04 -5.47 13.83
C ILE A 190 4.42 -6.30 14.95
N PRO A 191 4.33 -7.64 14.80
CA PRO A 191 3.95 -8.50 15.92
C PRO A 191 5.06 -8.51 16.99
N THR A 192 4.76 -9.02 18.16
CA THR A 192 5.71 -9.16 19.25
C THR A 192 6.04 -10.63 19.54
N GLN A 193 7.12 -10.87 20.26
CA GLN A 193 7.53 -12.23 20.67
C GLN A 193 6.55 -12.89 21.65
N THR A 194 5.68 -12.10 22.31
CA THR A 194 4.67 -12.64 23.26
C THR A 194 3.50 -13.30 22.56
N LEU A 195 3.35 -13.12 21.25
CA LEU A 195 2.34 -13.81 20.46
C LEU A 195 2.71 -15.30 20.31
N THR A 196 2.03 -16.15 21.08
CA THR A 196 2.17 -17.62 20.98
C THR A 196 1.10 -18.18 20.02
N LYS A 197 1.27 -19.43 19.60
CA LYS A 197 0.29 -20.15 18.77
C LYS A 197 -1.07 -20.25 19.47
N ASP A 198 -1.07 -20.54 20.76
CA ASP A 198 -2.31 -20.63 21.55
C ASP A 198 -2.99 -19.27 21.68
N ALA A 199 -2.23 -18.20 21.94
CA ALA A 199 -2.74 -16.86 21.98
C ALA A 199 -3.36 -16.46 20.63
N TYR A 200 -2.65 -16.71 19.52
CA TYR A 200 -3.15 -16.47 18.17
C TYR A 200 -4.44 -17.24 17.88
N ASN A 201 -4.50 -18.53 18.26
CA ASN A 201 -5.69 -19.37 18.05
C ASN A 201 -6.89 -18.91 18.90
N GLY A 202 -6.64 -18.39 20.09
CA GLY A 202 -7.66 -17.85 21.01
C GLY A 202 -8.20 -16.46 20.66
N LEU A 203 -7.57 -15.75 19.71
CA LEU A 203 -8.03 -14.42 19.33
C LEU A 203 -9.41 -14.45 18.66
N PRO A 204 -10.26 -13.43 18.90
CA PRO A 204 -11.45 -13.18 18.11
C PRO A 204 -11.09 -13.04 16.60
N THR A 205 -11.98 -13.50 15.73
CA THR A 205 -11.72 -13.53 14.27
C THR A 205 -11.26 -12.18 13.72
N ALA A 206 -11.83 -11.07 14.17
CA ALA A 206 -11.46 -9.74 13.67
C ALA A 206 -10.03 -9.34 14.08
N GLU A 207 -9.62 -9.61 15.32
CA GLU A 207 -8.27 -9.36 15.81
C GLU A 207 -7.26 -10.31 15.13
N LYS A 208 -7.63 -11.58 14.97
CA LYS A 208 -6.84 -12.57 14.24
C LYS A 208 -6.56 -12.11 12.82
N ASN A 209 -7.55 -11.57 12.12
CA ASN A 209 -7.39 -11.06 10.76
C ASN A 209 -6.38 -9.90 10.71
N ILE A 210 -6.44 -8.95 11.65
CA ILE A 210 -5.51 -7.82 11.70
C ILE A 210 -4.08 -8.28 11.99
N ILE A 211 -3.89 -9.13 13.01
CA ILE A 211 -2.53 -9.61 13.35
C ILE A 211 -1.95 -10.49 12.22
N THR A 212 -2.80 -11.23 11.52
CA THR A 212 -2.40 -12.00 10.34
C THR A 212 -1.86 -11.12 9.22
N LEU A 213 -2.54 -10.00 8.92
CA LEU A 213 -2.04 -9.01 7.94
C LEU A 213 -0.66 -8.47 8.36
N ILE A 214 -0.48 -8.16 9.65
CA ILE A 214 0.78 -7.63 10.18
C ILE A 214 1.90 -8.66 10.06
N ILE A 215 1.63 -9.93 10.39
CA ILE A 215 2.61 -11.02 10.27
C ILE A 215 3.01 -11.22 8.79
N TYR A 216 2.04 -11.34 7.88
CA TYR A 216 2.33 -11.50 6.46
C TYR A 216 3.11 -10.31 5.90
N ARG A 217 2.80 -9.09 6.34
CA ARG A 217 3.55 -7.90 5.94
C ARG A 217 5.00 -7.94 6.40
N LEU A 218 5.24 -8.34 7.65
CA LEU A 218 6.61 -8.50 8.17
C LEU A 218 7.39 -9.55 7.35
N LEU A 219 6.81 -10.73 7.17
CA LEU A 219 7.45 -11.82 6.42
C LEU A 219 7.76 -11.43 4.97
N THR A 220 6.83 -10.73 4.32
CA THR A 220 7.01 -10.27 2.94
C THR A 220 8.04 -9.14 2.86
N ALA A 221 8.01 -8.18 3.80
CA ALA A 221 8.87 -7.00 3.78
C ALA A 221 10.36 -7.32 3.93
N VAL A 222 10.71 -8.44 4.53
CA VAL A 222 12.09 -8.89 4.72
C VAL A 222 12.53 -9.95 3.70
N TYR A 223 11.67 -10.31 2.75
CA TYR A 223 11.97 -11.32 1.74
C TYR A 223 12.70 -10.72 0.52
N SER A 224 13.27 -11.58 -0.32
CA SER A 224 13.94 -11.13 -1.56
C SER A 224 12.98 -10.42 -2.50
N PRO A 225 13.46 -9.46 -3.31
CA PRO A 225 12.67 -8.90 -4.40
C PRO A 225 12.17 -9.97 -5.36
N TYR A 226 11.02 -9.72 -5.96
CA TYR A 226 10.50 -10.53 -7.07
C TYR A 226 11.22 -10.16 -8.35
N GLU A 227 11.71 -11.17 -9.08
CA GLU A 227 12.37 -11.06 -10.39
C GLU A 227 11.47 -11.55 -11.51
#